data_16cb2d563ee773967016a8c4a66bc063
#
_entry.id   16cb2d563ee773967016a8c4a66bc063
#
_cell.length_a   1.000
_cell.length_b   1.000
_cell.length_c   1.000
_cell.angle_alpha   90.00
_cell.angle_beta   90.00
_cell.angle_gamma   90.00
#
_symmetry.space_group_name_H-M   'P 1'
#
loop_
_entity.id
_entity.type
_entity.pdbx_description
1 polymer ?
#
loop_
_entity_poly.entity_id
_entity_poly.type
_entity_poly.pdbx_seq_one_letter_code
_entity_poly.pdbx_strand_id
1 'polypeptide(L)'
;MIIKKMTATFGRLEGAVLELKEGHNVLQLPNEGGKSTWCAFLRAMFYGIPTRERDTKTTLAEKNRYAPWSGAPMAGEVLLTWRGREILLRRFAKGAAPFGGFEAVDAATGETIPGLTGTNCGEVLLGVGREVWQRSAFVGQSGIGVDANPELERRIAALVSSGEEDVSFSETEKTLRAWLNRRKHNKTGLIPRLEEELSALEEAQSTALQNQRRLREAQVQSQALGRRRGELEAEQEA
;
A
#
# COMPACT_ATOMS: atom_id res chain seq x y z
N MET A 1 7.81 -21.89 -5.94
CA MET A 1 8.47 -21.04 -6.96
C MET A 1 9.85 -21.61 -7.26
N ILE A 2 10.24 -21.70 -8.53
CA ILE A 2 11.57 -22.20 -8.96
C ILE A 2 12.13 -21.18 -9.95
N ILE A 3 13.33 -20.66 -9.68
CA ILE A 3 14.05 -19.77 -10.60
C ILE A 3 14.81 -20.63 -11.58
N LYS A 4 14.64 -20.39 -12.88
CA LYS A 4 15.30 -21.17 -13.96
C LYS A 4 16.49 -20.43 -14.55
N LYS A 5 16.33 -19.14 -14.80
CA LYS A 5 17.35 -18.34 -15.48
C LYS A 5 17.32 -16.90 -15.00
N MET A 6 18.48 -16.33 -14.87
CA MET A 6 18.64 -14.89 -14.58
C MET A 6 19.59 -14.27 -15.60
N THR A 7 19.24 -13.09 -16.10
CA THR A 7 20.10 -12.26 -16.96
C THR A 7 20.24 -10.91 -16.32
N ALA A 8 21.47 -10.42 -16.15
CA ALA A 8 21.73 -9.21 -15.37
C ALA A 8 22.73 -8.27 -16.02
N THR A 9 22.37 -6.99 -16.09
CA THR A 9 23.26 -5.84 -16.24
C THR A 9 23.15 -5.03 -14.96
N PHE A 10 24.02 -5.35 -13.98
CA PHE A 10 23.87 -4.89 -12.60
C PHE A 10 25.23 -4.95 -11.85
N GLY A 11 25.73 -3.82 -11.38
CA GLY A 11 27.06 -3.75 -10.79
C GLY A 11 28.14 -4.26 -11.76
N ARG A 12 28.82 -5.33 -11.37
CA ARG A 12 29.85 -5.99 -12.19
C ARG A 12 29.26 -6.88 -13.30
N LEU A 13 27.99 -7.30 -13.15
CA LEU A 13 27.36 -8.19 -14.12
C LEU A 13 26.98 -7.38 -15.37
N GLU A 14 27.49 -7.77 -16.52
CA GLU A 14 27.25 -7.11 -17.80
C GLU A 14 26.67 -8.09 -18.78
N GLY A 15 25.35 -8.08 -18.97
CA GLY A 15 24.63 -9.07 -19.76
C GLY A 15 24.86 -10.51 -19.28
N ALA A 16 25.28 -10.67 -18.02
CA ALA A 16 25.65 -11.96 -17.47
C ALA A 16 24.43 -12.86 -17.32
N VAL A 17 24.59 -14.12 -17.66
CA VAL A 17 23.52 -15.13 -17.59
C VAL A 17 23.87 -16.17 -16.55
N LEU A 18 22.91 -16.53 -15.71
CA LEU A 18 23.00 -17.61 -14.73
C LEU A 18 21.79 -18.53 -14.89
N GLU A 19 22.05 -19.77 -15.31
CA GLU A 19 21.03 -20.82 -15.41
C GLU A 19 21.07 -21.69 -14.16
N LEU A 20 19.89 -21.98 -13.61
CA LEU A 20 19.71 -22.78 -12.42
C LEU A 20 18.93 -24.06 -12.74
N LYS A 21 19.30 -25.15 -12.09
CA LYS A 21 18.61 -26.44 -12.17
C LYS A 21 17.71 -26.62 -10.94
N GLU A 22 16.79 -27.55 -11.01
CA GLU A 22 16.02 -27.96 -9.83
C GLU A 22 16.94 -28.54 -8.76
N GLY A 23 16.62 -28.25 -7.49
CA GLY A 23 17.39 -28.69 -6.34
C GLY A 23 18.58 -27.77 -5.99
N HIS A 24 19.68 -28.35 -5.54
CA HIS A 24 20.86 -27.60 -5.09
C HIS A 24 21.67 -27.07 -6.27
N ASN A 25 21.99 -25.77 -6.21
CA ASN A 25 22.88 -25.11 -7.17
C ASN A 25 24.07 -24.52 -6.42
N VAL A 26 25.27 -24.80 -6.88
CA VAL A 26 26.51 -24.26 -6.32
C VAL A 26 27.17 -23.34 -7.34
N LEU A 27 27.27 -22.05 -6.99
CA LEU A 27 27.94 -21.05 -7.82
C LEU A 27 29.35 -20.81 -7.27
N GLN A 28 30.34 -21.38 -7.89
CA GLN A 28 31.75 -21.21 -7.57
C GLN A 28 32.37 -20.16 -8.51
N LEU A 29 32.77 -19.04 -7.95
CA LEU A 29 33.45 -17.95 -8.67
C LEU A 29 34.63 -17.44 -7.83
N PRO A 30 35.68 -16.89 -8.45
CA PRO A 30 36.77 -16.26 -7.72
C PRO A 30 36.29 -15.10 -6.85
N ASN A 31 37.15 -14.59 -6.00
CA ASN A 31 36.87 -13.36 -5.26
C ASN A 31 36.58 -12.24 -6.26
N GLU A 32 35.63 -11.39 -5.90
CA GLU A 32 35.10 -10.34 -6.78
C GLU A 32 34.40 -10.84 -8.06
N GLY A 33 34.21 -12.13 -8.23
CA GLY A 33 33.53 -12.74 -9.40
C GLY A 33 32.03 -12.49 -9.50
N GLY A 34 31.45 -11.67 -8.63
CA GLY A 34 30.05 -11.28 -8.72
C GLY A 34 29.06 -12.13 -7.90
N LYS A 35 29.54 -13.05 -7.02
CA LYS A 35 28.65 -13.87 -6.16
C LYS A 35 27.65 -13.03 -5.38
N SER A 36 28.15 -12.05 -4.62
CA SER A 36 27.30 -11.15 -3.83
C SER A 36 26.44 -10.22 -4.71
N THR A 37 26.91 -9.94 -5.92
CA THR A 37 26.17 -9.13 -6.90
C THR A 37 24.95 -9.89 -7.42
N TRP A 38 25.07 -11.21 -7.68
CA TRP A 38 23.93 -12.05 -8.04
C TRP A 38 22.87 -12.11 -6.94
N CYS A 39 23.30 -12.21 -5.68
CA CYS A 39 22.39 -12.18 -4.55
C CYS A 39 21.65 -10.83 -4.42
N ALA A 40 22.39 -9.72 -4.56
CA ALA A 40 21.81 -8.37 -4.53
C ALA A 40 20.89 -8.13 -5.74
N PHE A 41 21.26 -8.66 -6.91
CA PHE A 41 20.44 -8.61 -8.10
C PHE A 41 19.10 -9.32 -7.89
N LEU A 42 19.10 -10.54 -7.35
CA LEU A 42 17.87 -11.28 -7.08
C LEU A 42 16.95 -10.53 -6.13
N ARG A 43 17.51 -9.95 -5.05
CA ARG A 43 16.77 -9.07 -4.15
C ARG A 43 16.16 -7.87 -4.89
N ALA A 44 16.95 -7.20 -5.74
CA ALA A 44 16.49 -6.07 -6.52
C ALA A 44 15.41 -6.44 -7.53
N MET A 45 15.47 -7.65 -8.11
CA MET A 45 14.42 -8.15 -9.00
C MET A 45 13.09 -8.34 -8.30
N PHE A 46 13.06 -8.84 -7.07
CA PHE A 46 11.81 -9.03 -6.32
C PHE A 46 11.30 -7.77 -5.66
N TYR A 47 12.17 -6.99 -5.02
CA TYR A 47 11.75 -5.88 -4.16
C TYR A 47 12.12 -4.48 -4.68
N GLY A 48 12.81 -4.42 -5.82
CA GLY A 48 13.32 -3.15 -6.35
C GLY A 48 14.53 -2.61 -5.59
N ILE A 49 14.97 -1.42 -5.99
CA ILE A 49 16.07 -0.68 -5.37
C ILE A 49 15.51 0.60 -4.73
N PRO A 50 15.88 0.93 -3.48
CA PRO A 50 15.52 2.20 -2.86
C PRO A 50 16.10 3.38 -3.64
N THR A 51 15.26 4.21 -4.24
CA THR A 51 15.70 5.37 -5.03
C THR A 51 15.95 6.63 -4.18
N ARG A 52 15.33 6.69 -2.99
CA ARG A 52 15.41 7.83 -2.07
C ARG A 52 16.68 7.85 -1.22
N GLU A 53 17.37 6.72 -1.11
CA GLU A 53 18.62 6.62 -0.38
C GLU A 53 19.68 7.50 -1.02
N ARG A 54 20.50 8.14 -0.19
CA ARG A 54 21.64 8.96 -0.58
C ARG A 54 22.92 8.33 -0.07
N ASP A 55 24.01 8.57 -0.78
CA ASP A 55 25.33 8.17 -0.31
C ASP A 55 25.66 8.88 1.00
N THR A 56 26.28 8.14 1.90
CA THR A 56 26.86 8.67 3.13
C THR A 56 28.38 8.64 3.02
N LYS A 57 29.10 9.22 4.00
CA LYS A 57 30.56 9.18 4.03
C LYS A 57 31.15 7.77 4.07
N THR A 58 30.39 6.80 4.57
CA THR A 58 30.86 5.43 4.80
C THR A 58 30.15 4.38 3.93
N THR A 59 29.02 4.72 3.32
CA THR A 59 28.19 3.74 2.60
C THR A 59 27.58 4.36 1.35
N LEU A 60 27.73 3.70 0.23
CA LEU A 60 27.04 4.06 -1.01
C LEU A 60 25.57 3.59 -0.96
N ALA A 61 24.68 4.44 -1.43
CA ALA A 61 23.28 4.05 -1.68
C ALA A 61 23.24 2.86 -2.63
N GLU A 62 22.27 1.97 -2.46
CA GLU A 62 22.18 0.72 -3.22
C GLU A 62 22.18 0.96 -4.75
N LYS A 63 21.49 1.99 -5.20
CA LYS A 63 21.45 2.39 -6.61
C LYS A 63 22.82 2.75 -7.19
N ASN A 64 23.70 3.36 -6.40
CA ASN A 64 25.03 3.77 -6.81
C ASN A 64 26.04 2.62 -6.64
N ARG A 65 25.89 1.84 -5.57
CA ARG A 65 26.72 0.67 -5.29
C ARG A 65 26.66 -0.39 -6.39
N TYR A 66 25.47 -0.57 -6.99
CA TYR A 66 25.25 -1.56 -8.04
C TYR A 66 25.02 -0.93 -9.42
N ALA A 67 25.41 0.32 -9.62
CA ALA A 67 25.49 0.90 -10.97
C ALA A 67 26.39 0.04 -11.85
N PRO A 68 25.97 -0.33 -13.07
CA PRO A 68 26.81 -1.11 -13.98
C PRO A 68 28.14 -0.41 -14.25
N TRP A 69 29.23 -1.16 -14.14
CA TRP A 69 30.58 -0.59 -14.31
C TRP A 69 30.84 -0.13 -15.74
N SER A 70 30.14 -0.67 -16.69
CA SER A 70 30.15 -0.24 -18.10
C SER A 70 29.46 1.10 -18.35
N GLY A 71 28.72 1.64 -17.37
CA GLY A 71 27.85 2.80 -17.57
C GLY A 71 26.55 2.49 -18.30
N ALA A 72 26.29 1.25 -18.66
CA ALA A 72 25.02 0.82 -19.27
C ALA A 72 23.85 1.02 -18.28
N PRO A 73 22.62 1.22 -18.75
CA PRO A 73 21.43 1.22 -17.88
C PRO A 73 21.30 -0.11 -17.15
N MET A 74 20.91 -0.05 -15.87
CA MET A 74 20.55 -1.27 -15.13
C MET A 74 19.42 -1.99 -15.84
N ALA A 75 19.58 -3.29 -16.05
CA ALA A 75 18.56 -4.16 -16.62
C ALA A 75 18.65 -5.56 -16.02
N GLY A 76 17.53 -6.23 -15.92
CA GLY A 76 17.49 -7.60 -15.44
C GLY A 76 16.26 -8.36 -15.89
N GLU A 77 16.46 -9.65 -16.06
CA GLU A 77 15.40 -10.61 -16.36
C GLU A 77 15.54 -11.82 -15.43
N VAL A 78 14.39 -12.32 -14.96
CA VAL A 78 14.31 -13.58 -14.20
C VAL A 78 13.19 -14.42 -14.78
N LEU A 79 13.56 -15.59 -15.30
CA LEU A 79 12.62 -16.63 -15.70
C LEU A 79 12.39 -17.57 -14.52
N LEU A 80 11.15 -17.70 -14.10
CA LEU A 80 10.77 -18.54 -12.97
C LEU A 80 9.47 -19.30 -13.21
N THR A 81 9.28 -20.40 -12.49
CA THR A 81 7.99 -21.10 -12.40
C THR A 81 7.27 -20.68 -11.12
N TRP A 82 6.05 -20.22 -11.24
CA TRP A 82 5.18 -19.86 -10.11
C TRP A 82 3.75 -20.36 -10.36
N ARG A 83 3.19 -21.10 -9.41
CA ARG A 83 1.86 -21.72 -9.51
C ARG A 83 1.65 -22.52 -10.81
N GLY A 84 2.67 -23.25 -11.24
CA GLY A 84 2.63 -24.07 -12.46
C GLY A 84 2.77 -23.32 -13.79
N ARG A 85 3.00 -22.00 -13.76
CA ARG A 85 3.23 -21.17 -14.96
C ARG A 85 4.65 -20.67 -15.01
N GLU A 86 5.20 -20.52 -16.21
CA GLU A 86 6.47 -19.86 -16.42
C GLU A 86 6.26 -18.35 -16.56
N ILE A 87 6.94 -17.60 -15.73
CA ILE A 87 6.83 -16.14 -15.68
C ILE A 87 8.20 -15.53 -15.96
N LEU A 88 8.23 -14.57 -16.87
CA LEU A 88 9.38 -13.73 -17.12
C LEU A 88 9.18 -12.38 -16.45
N LEU A 89 10.00 -12.12 -15.43
CA LEU A 89 10.07 -10.80 -14.77
C LEU A 89 11.17 -9.99 -15.44
N ARG A 90 10.88 -8.74 -15.74
CA ARG A 90 11.85 -7.77 -16.27
C ARG A 90 11.88 -6.54 -15.39
N ARG A 91 13.10 -6.05 -15.10
CA ARG A 91 13.31 -4.72 -14.55
C ARG A 91 14.32 -3.97 -15.37
N PHE A 92 14.08 -2.69 -15.57
CA PHE A 92 14.93 -1.83 -16.38
C PHE A 92 14.90 -0.39 -15.89
N ALA A 93 15.84 0.41 -16.32
CA ALA A 93 15.91 1.82 -16.00
C ALA A 93 14.70 2.57 -16.60
N LYS A 94 14.05 3.43 -15.79
CA LYS A 94 12.94 4.27 -16.23
C LYS A 94 13.15 5.70 -15.69
N GLY A 95 13.48 6.62 -16.57
CA GLY A 95 13.88 7.98 -16.17
C GLY A 95 15.07 7.95 -15.23
N ALA A 96 14.99 8.67 -14.10
CA ALA A 96 16.04 8.71 -13.10
C ALA A 96 16.07 7.49 -12.14
N ALA A 97 15.14 6.57 -12.26
CA ALA A 97 15.07 5.38 -11.41
C ALA A 97 15.77 4.20 -12.09
N PRO A 98 16.92 3.72 -11.55
CA PRO A 98 17.73 2.68 -12.21
C PRO A 98 17.00 1.37 -12.48
N PHE A 99 16.04 0.99 -11.63
CA PHE A 99 15.20 -0.21 -11.74
C PHE A 99 13.70 0.13 -11.60
N GLY A 100 13.31 1.32 -12.11
CA GLY A 100 11.95 1.83 -11.97
C GLY A 100 10.95 1.23 -12.95
N GLY A 101 11.40 0.70 -14.10
CA GLY A 101 10.58 -0.07 -15.02
C GLY A 101 10.39 -1.50 -14.52
N PHE A 102 9.17 -2.04 -14.67
CA PHE A 102 8.83 -3.42 -14.28
C PHE A 102 7.81 -4.00 -15.24
N GLU A 103 8.05 -5.22 -15.64
CA GLU A 103 7.14 -6.06 -16.44
C GLU A 103 7.13 -7.48 -15.87
N ALA A 104 5.96 -8.08 -15.83
CA ALA A 104 5.78 -9.49 -15.50
C ALA A 104 4.87 -10.11 -16.56
N VAL A 105 5.40 -11.03 -17.33
CA VAL A 105 4.67 -11.66 -18.43
C VAL A 105 4.73 -13.18 -18.33
N ASP A 106 3.70 -13.84 -18.82
CA ASP A 106 3.74 -15.29 -19.05
C ASP A 106 4.77 -15.58 -20.17
N ALA A 107 5.73 -16.45 -19.90
CA ALA A 107 6.82 -16.70 -20.83
C ALA A 107 6.37 -17.40 -22.12
N ALA A 108 5.24 -18.11 -22.10
CA ALA A 108 4.71 -18.82 -23.26
C ALA A 108 3.81 -17.94 -24.12
N THR A 109 2.98 -17.10 -23.51
CA THR A 109 1.97 -16.28 -24.23
C THR A 109 2.39 -14.83 -24.43
N GLY A 110 3.33 -14.32 -23.62
CA GLY A 110 3.71 -12.91 -23.59
C GLY A 110 2.67 -11.99 -22.91
N GLU A 111 1.59 -12.55 -22.38
CA GLU A 111 0.55 -11.78 -21.70
C GLU A 111 1.03 -11.27 -20.34
N THR A 112 0.66 -10.06 -19.99
CA THR A 112 0.98 -9.47 -18.68
C THR A 112 0.27 -10.23 -17.57
N ILE A 113 1.00 -10.57 -16.50
CA ILE A 113 0.43 -11.22 -15.32
C ILE A 113 -0.31 -10.15 -14.48
N PRO A 114 -1.64 -10.25 -14.35
CA PRO A 114 -2.40 -9.28 -13.59
C PRO A 114 -2.06 -9.34 -12.10
N GLY A 115 -2.03 -8.19 -11.44
CA GLY A 115 -1.77 -8.09 -10.00
C GLY A 115 -0.29 -8.09 -9.60
N LEU A 116 0.66 -8.37 -10.50
CA LEU A 116 2.09 -8.19 -10.26
C LEU A 116 2.54 -6.80 -10.68
N THR A 117 3.13 -6.07 -9.73
CA THR A 117 3.67 -4.72 -9.93
C THR A 117 5.11 -4.64 -9.42
N GLY A 118 5.83 -3.61 -9.80
CA GLY A 118 7.21 -3.41 -9.32
C GLY A 118 7.33 -3.24 -7.80
N THR A 119 6.26 -2.91 -7.11
CA THR A 119 6.24 -2.70 -5.64
C THR A 119 5.82 -3.93 -4.86
N ASN A 120 4.93 -4.77 -5.41
CA ASN A 120 4.39 -5.92 -4.68
C ASN A 120 4.94 -7.27 -5.14
N CYS A 121 5.76 -7.29 -6.20
CA CYS A 121 6.24 -8.50 -6.84
C CYS A 121 6.85 -9.50 -5.84
N GLY A 122 7.73 -9.04 -4.96
CA GLY A 122 8.36 -9.90 -3.95
C GLY A 122 7.36 -10.48 -2.96
N GLU A 123 6.45 -9.67 -2.45
CA GLU A 123 5.43 -10.11 -1.48
C GLU A 123 4.45 -11.11 -2.11
N VAL A 124 4.00 -10.87 -3.33
CA VAL A 124 3.07 -11.77 -4.02
C VAL A 124 3.71 -13.11 -4.38
N LEU A 125 4.97 -13.10 -4.85
CA LEU A 125 5.66 -14.32 -5.30
C LEU A 125 6.22 -15.15 -4.14
N LEU A 126 6.67 -14.49 -3.06
CA LEU A 126 7.38 -15.11 -1.94
C LEU A 126 6.54 -15.19 -0.66
N GLY A 127 5.43 -14.46 -0.57
CA GLY A 127 4.57 -14.40 0.61
C GLY A 127 5.14 -13.59 1.78
N VAL A 128 6.30 -12.95 1.60
CA VAL A 128 6.99 -12.22 2.68
C VAL A 128 7.54 -10.88 2.19
N GLY A 129 7.60 -9.91 3.09
CA GLY A 129 8.21 -8.60 2.83
C GLY A 129 9.74 -8.69 2.68
N ARG A 130 10.35 -7.63 2.13
CA ARG A 130 11.80 -7.55 1.86
C ARG A 130 12.64 -7.85 3.11
N GLU A 131 12.30 -7.29 4.25
CA GLU A 131 13.07 -7.44 5.48
C GLU A 131 13.02 -8.86 6.03
N VAL A 132 11.84 -9.47 6.03
CA VAL A 132 11.67 -10.86 6.44
C VAL A 132 12.43 -11.79 5.51
N TRP A 133 12.31 -11.60 4.19
CA TRP A 133 13.04 -12.40 3.20
C TRP A 133 14.56 -12.32 3.39
N GLN A 134 15.10 -11.12 3.63
CA GLN A 134 16.54 -10.92 3.86
C GLN A 134 17.05 -11.61 5.12
N ARG A 135 16.21 -11.84 6.12
CA ARG A 135 16.59 -12.45 7.40
C ARG A 135 16.28 -13.94 7.50
N SER A 136 15.31 -14.42 6.73
CA SER A 136 14.87 -15.81 6.79
C SER A 136 15.34 -16.66 5.60
N ALA A 137 15.27 -16.13 4.40
CA ALA A 137 15.56 -16.86 3.18
C ALA A 137 16.93 -16.52 2.55
N PHE A 138 17.58 -15.48 3.04
CA PHE A 138 18.87 -15.02 2.52
C PHE A 138 19.93 -14.92 3.62
N VAL A 139 20.90 -15.81 3.57
CA VAL A 139 22.04 -15.79 4.50
C VAL A 139 23.21 -15.08 3.84
N GLY A 140 23.44 -13.82 4.20
CA GLY A 140 24.59 -13.03 3.75
C GLY A 140 25.86 -13.35 4.56
N GLN A 141 27.01 -12.96 4.01
CA GLN A 141 28.33 -13.20 4.61
C GLN A 141 28.50 -12.53 6.01
N SER A 142 27.73 -11.50 6.31
CA SER A 142 27.76 -10.76 7.59
C SER A 142 26.42 -10.76 8.33
N GLY A 143 25.44 -11.56 7.87
CA GLY A 143 24.05 -11.47 8.31
C GLY A 143 23.63 -12.48 9.36
N ILE A 144 24.57 -13.00 10.18
CA ILE A 144 24.26 -13.99 11.22
C ILE A 144 23.78 -13.32 12.52
N GLY A 145 23.92 -11.99 12.64
CA GLY A 145 23.39 -11.26 13.79
C GLY A 145 21.86 -11.25 13.80
N VAL A 146 21.27 -11.69 14.90
CA VAL A 146 19.82 -11.62 15.13
C VAL A 146 19.52 -10.24 15.70
N ASP A 147 19.35 -9.25 14.84
CA ASP A 147 18.83 -7.96 15.27
C ASP A 147 17.31 -8.00 15.35
N ALA A 148 16.75 -7.27 16.32
CA ALA A 148 15.31 -7.14 16.49
C ALA A 148 14.66 -6.62 15.20
N ASN A 149 13.65 -7.33 14.69
CA ASN A 149 12.88 -6.93 13.55
C ASN A 149 11.39 -6.98 13.92
N PRO A 150 10.72 -5.82 13.99
CA PRO A 150 9.32 -5.77 14.41
C PRO A 150 8.36 -6.57 13.51
N GLU A 151 8.66 -6.72 12.23
CA GLU A 151 7.84 -7.50 11.32
C GLU A 151 8.02 -9.01 11.56
N LEU A 152 9.27 -9.46 11.73
CA LEU A 152 9.57 -10.85 12.05
C LEU A 152 9.02 -11.25 13.44
N GLU A 153 9.21 -10.40 14.44
CA GLU A 153 8.67 -10.60 15.79
C GLU A 153 7.14 -10.71 15.77
N ARG A 154 6.47 -9.86 15.00
CA ARG A 154 5.01 -9.90 14.82
C ARG A 154 4.55 -11.20 14.16
N ARG A 155 5.24 -11.69 13.11
CA ARG A 155 4.92 -12.98 12.47
C ARG A 155 5.13 -14.16 13.41
N ILE A 156 6.22 -14.17 14.15
CA ILE A 156 6.48 -15.19 15.17
C ILE A 156 5.40 -15.14 16.26
N ALA A 157 5.04 -13.95 16.73
CA ALA A 157 3.98 -13.78 17.72
C ALA A 157 2.61 -14.24 17.18
N ALA A 158 2.31 -13.98 15.89
CA ALA A 158 1.11 -14.48 15.26
C ALA A 158 1.07 -16.00 15.19
N LEU A 159 2.14 -16.64 14.73
CA LEU A 159 2.28 -18.11 14.73
C LEU A 159 2.11 -18.73 16.12
N VAL A 160 2.71 -18.12 17.13
CA VAL A 160 2.62 -18.61 18.52
C VAL A 160 1.20 -18.46 19.09
N SER A 161 0.49 -17.38 18.73
CA SER A 161 -0.82 -17.06 19.30
C SER A 161 -1.98 -17.73 18.58
N SER A 162 -1.92 -17.87 17.27
CA SER A 162 -3.02 -18.38 16.43
C SER A 162 -2.72 -19.66 15.68
N GLY A 163 -1.45 -20.06 15.59
CA GLY A 163 -1.00 -21.16 14.74
C GLY A 163 -1.05 -20.86 13.24
N GLU A 164 -1.44 -19.65 12.85
CA GLU A 164 -1.52 -19.20 11.46
C GLU A 164 -0.66 -17.96 11.25
N GLU A 165 0.16 -17.97 10.20
CA GLU A 165 1.09 -16.87 9.89
C GLU A 165 0.39 -15.58 9.46
N ASP A 166 -0.79 -15.70 8.82
CA ASP A 166 -1.52 -14.57 8.25
C ASP A 166 -2.50 -13.90 9.23
N VAL A 167 -2.74 -14.50 10.39
CA VAL A 167 -3.67 -13.96 11.40
C VAL A 167 -2.91 -13.21 12.48
N SER A 168 -2.82 -11.89 12.34
CA SER A 168 -2.21 -11.02 13.35
C SER A 168 -3.27 -10.35 14.20
N PHE A 169 -3.33 -10.68 15.51
CA PHE A 169 -4.15 -9.97 16.49
C PHE A 169 -3.89 -8.46 16.46
N SER A 170 -2.64 -8.04 16.29
CA SER A 170 -2.25 -6.62 16.23
C SER A 170 -2.81 -5.90 14.99
N GLU A 171 -2.93 -6.56 13.85
CA GLU A 171 -3.55 -5.97 12.65
C GLU A 171 -5.07 -5.88 12.77
N THR A 172 -5.67 -6.90 13.35
CA THR A 172 -7.10 -6.88 13.66
C THR A 172 -7.41 -5.77 14.67
N GLU A 173 -6.64 -5.64 15.73
CA GLU A 173 -6.77 -4.56 16.72
C GLU A 173 -6.58 -3.18 16.07
N LYS A 174 -5.55 -2.99 15.25
CA LYS A 174 -5.30 -1.74 14.52
C LYS A 174 -6.47 -1.38 13.59
N THR A 175 -7.01 -2.36 12.88
CA THR A 175 -8.16 -2.17 12.00
C THR A 175 -9.41 -1.80 12.80
N LEU A 176 -9.68 -2.48 13.89
CA LEU A 176 -10.80 -2.15 14.79
C LEU A 176 -10.65 -0.78 15.42
N ARG A 177 -9.46 -0.40 15.86
CA ARG A 177 -9.17 0.96 16.37
C ARG A 177 -9.36 2.03 15.28
N ALA A 178 -8.94 1.77 14.05
CA ALA A 178 -9.16 2.69 12.94
C ALA A 178 -10.65 2.86 12.63
N TRP A 179 -11.45 1.80 12.67
CA TRP A 179 -12.91 1.85 12.52
C TRP A 179 -13.59 2.59 13.68
N LEU A 180 -13.13 2.35 14.90
CA LEU A 180 -13.63 3.06 16.08
C LEU A 180 -13.36 4.57 15.96
N ASN A 181 -12.13 4.95 15.62
CA ASN A 181 -11.74 6.35 15.42
C ASN A 181 -12.54 7.01 14.29
N ARG A 182 -12.75 6.32 13.16
CA ARG A 182 -13.56 6.85 12.07
C ARG A 182 -15.00 7.15 12.49
N ARG A 183 -15.57 6.34 13.40
CA ARG A 183 -16.97 6.49 13.85
C ARG A 183 -17.10 7.41 15.05
N LYS A 184 -16.17 7.36 15.99
CA LYS A 184 -16.29 7.99 17.33
C LYS A 184 -15.22 9.04 17.66
N HIS A 185 -14.47 9.54 16.66
CA HIS A 185 -13.50 10.60 16.91
C HIS A 185 -14.20 11.91 17.30
N ASN A 186 -13.72 12.57 18.38
CA ASN A 186 -14.41 13.66 19.09
C ASN A 186 -14.92 14.83 18.22
N LYS A 187 -14.28 15.15 17.10
CA LYS A 187 -14.70 16.26 16.22
C LYS A 187 -14.92 15.85 14.75
N THR A 188 -14.30 14.78 14.31
CA THR A 188 -14.30 14.38 12.88
C THR A 188 -14.94 13.02 12.66
N GLY A 189 -15.42 12.38 13.72
CA GLY A 189 -16.11 11.10 13.64
C GLY A 189 -17.50 11.22 13.01
N LEU A 190 -18.00 10.14 12.47
CA LEU A 190 -19.32 10.09 11.86
C LEU A 190 -20.43 10.35 12.88
N ILE A 191 -20.31 9.81 14.10
CA ILE A 191 -21.31 9.95 15.17
C ILE A 191 -21.46 11.41 15.59
N PRO A 192 -20.41 12.15 16.01
CA PRO A 192 -20.54 13.55 16.37
C PRO A 192 -21.14 14.43 15.27
N ARG A 193 -20.78 14.17 14.00
CA ARG A 193 -21.37 14.91 12.88
C ARG A 193 -22.87 14.66 12.73
N LEU A 194 -23.30 13.43 12.88
CA LEU A 194 -24.73 13.09 12.80
C LEU A 194 -25.50 13.64 14.01
N GLU A 195 -24.89 13.67 15.19
CA GLU A 195 -25.48 14.30 16.40
C GLU A 195 -25.66 15.80 16.21
N GLU A 196 -24.65 16.49 15.64
CA GLU A 196 -24.73 17.92 15.33
C GLU A 196 -25.81 18.22 14.27
N GLU A 197 -25.88 17.42 13.20
CA GLU A 197 -26.91 17.54 12.17
C GLU A 197 -28.30 17.29 12.71
N LEU A 198 -28.46 16.29 13.59
CA LEU A 198 -29.72 15.97 14.25
C LEU A 198 -30.17 17.13 15.14
N SER A 199 -29.28 17.71 15.96
CA SER A 199 -29.57 18.88 16.79
C SER A 199 -30.00 20.09 15.97
N ALA A 200 -29.30 20.36 14.84
CA ALA A 200 -29.67 21.45 13.94
C ALA A 200 -31.05 21.25 13.28
N LEU A 201 -31.39 20.02 12.92
CA LEU A 201 -32.71 19.70 12.38
C LEU A 201 -33.82 19.80 13.41
N GLU A 202 -33.57 19.42 14.66
CA GLU A 202 -34.52 19.59 15.78
C GLU A 202 -34.79 21.05 16.07
N GLU A 203 -33.76 21.91 16.07
CA GLU A 203 -33.92 23.36 16.21
C GLU A 203 -34.71 23.97 15.05
N ALA A 204 -34.40 23.57 13.81
CA ALA A 204 -35.15 24.04 12.64
C ALA A 204 -36.61 23.60 12.67
N GLN A 205 -36.90 22.38 13.11
CA GLN A 205 -38.26 21.87 13.29
C GLN A 205 -39.02 22.67 14.34
N SER A 206 -38.39 22.91 15.50
CA SER A 206 -38.98 23.74 16.57
C SER A 206 -39.34 25.13 16.08
N THR A 207 -38.41 25.78 15.38
CA THR A 207 -38.60 27.11 14.78
C THR A 207 -39.73 27.13 13.77
N ALA A 208 -39.79 26.11 12.88
CA ALA A 208 -40.87 25.98 11.90
C ALA A 208 -42.25 25.83 12.56
N LEU A 209 -42.36 25.03 13.63
CA LEU A 209 -43.60 24.87 14.40
C LEU A 209 -44.04 26.17 15.09
N GLN A 210 -43.08 26.91 15.64
CA GLN A 210 -43.38 28.24 16.23
C GLN A 210 -43.89 29.23 15.18
N ASN A 211 -43.22 29.28 14.03
CA ASN A 211 -43.64 30.14 12.92
C ASN A 211 -45.01 29.75 12.37
N GLN A 212 -45.32 28.46 12.30
CA GLN A 212 -46.62 27.98 11.89
C GLN A 212 -47.74 28.42 12.88
N ARG A 213 -47.46 28.37 14.19
CA ARG A 213 -48.41 28.87 15.20
C ARG A 213 -48.62 30.39 15.07
N ARG A 214 -47.54 31.17 14.95
CA ARG A 214 -47.61 32.62 14.73
C ARG A 214 -48.40 32.99 13.48
N LEU A 215 -48.18 32.24 12.40
CA LEU A 215 -48.92 32.45 11.14
C LEU A 215 -50.44 32.21 11.34
N ARG A 216 -50.82 31.13 12.02
CA ARG A 216 -52.23 30.82 12.32
C ARG A 216 -52.85 31.92 13.20
N GLU A 217 -52.17 32.38 14.24
CA GLU A 217 -52.64 33.48 15.12
C GLU A 217 -52.80 34.76 14.31
N ALA A 218 -51.85 35.12 13.48
CA ALA A 218 -51.93 36.30 12.63
C ALA A 218 -53.06 36.19 11.58
N GLN A 219 -53.31 35.02 11.03
CA GLN A 219 -54.44 34.78 10.14
C GLN A 219 -55.80 34.98 10.84
N VAL A 220 -55.95 34.45 12.06
CA VAL A 220 -57.17 34.61 12.86
C VAL A 220 -57.40 36.08 13.21
N GLN A 221 -56.34 36.79 13.66
CA GLN A 221 -56.42 38.23 13.94
C GLN A 221 -56.77 39.04 12.69
N SER A 222 -56.14 38.74 11.56
CA SER A 222 -56.45 39.42 10.28
C SER A 222 -57.90 39.23 9.87
N GLN A 223 -58.45 38.01 10.02
CA GLN A 223 -59.86 37.73 9.72
C GLN A 223 -60.80 38.49 10.69
N ALA A 224 -60.47 38.51 11.99
CA ALA A 224 -61.26 39.24 12.99
C ALA A 224 -61.30 40.77 12.71
N LEU A 225 -60.12 41.34 12.38
CA LEU A 225 -60.04 42.76 12.00
C LEU A 225 -60.79 43.06 10.70
N GLY A 226 -60.68 42.14 9.72
CA GLY A 226 -61.44 42.26 8.45
C GLY A 226 -62.96 42.27 8.67
N ARG A 227 -63.49 41.42 9.56
CA ARG A 227 -64.91 41.41 9.94
C ARG A 227 -65.32 42.73 10.64
N ARG A 228 -64.49 43.17 11.62
CA ARG A 228 -64.77 44.42 12.36
C ARG A 228 -64.71 45.63 11.43
N ARG A 229 -63.80 45.67 10.50
CA ARG A 229 -63.77 46.73 9.49
C ARG A 229 -65.02 46.71 8.63
N GLY A 230 -65.49 45.57 8.15
CA GLY A 230 -66.75 45.46 7.37
C GLY A 230 -68.02 45.91 8.17
N GLU A 231 -68.04 45.55 9.47
CA GLU A 231 -69.12 46.05 10.39
C GLU A 231 -69.11 47.56 10.51
N LEU A 232 -67.93 48.17 10.70
CA LEU A 232 -67.79 49.63 10.77
C LEU A 232 -68.10 50.36 9.48
N GLU A 233 -67.71 49.79 8.33
CA GLU A 233 -68.05 50.32 7.01
C GLU A 233 -69.60 50.35 6.81
N ALA A 234 -70.27 49.24 7.21
CA ALA A 234 -71.73 49.14 7.10
C ALA A 234 -72.46 50.12 8.07
N GLU A 235 -71.94 50.38 9.28
CA GLU A 235 -72.42 51.38 10.21
C GLU A 235 -72.26 52.81 9.71
N GLN A 236 -71.26 53.11 8.89
CA GLN A 236 -71.03 54.41 8.26
C GLN A 236 -71.97 54.74 7.06
N GLU A 237 -72.40 53.68 6.36
CA GLU A 237 -73.30 53.81 5.18
C GLU A 237 -74.77 53.83 5.53
N ALA A 238 -75.12 53.55 6.80
CA ALA A 238 -76.51 53.62 7.37
C ALA A 238 -76.81 55.00 8.02
#